data_552bcda863ecefffe384e61eeb869c31
#
_entry.id   552bcda863ecefffe384e61eeb869c31
#
_cell.length_a   1.000
_cell.length_b   1.000
_cell.length_c   1.000
_cell.angle_alpha   90.00
_cell.angle_beta   90.00
_cell.angle_gamma   90.00
#
_symmetry.space_group_name_H-M   'P 1'
#
loop_
_entity.id
_entity.type
_entity.pdbx_description
1 polymer ?
#
loop_
_entity_poly.entity_id
_entity_poly.type
_entity_poly.pdbx_seq_one_letter_code
_entity_poly.pdbx_strand_id
1 'polypeptide(L)'
;VEAEGCYVIPGLVDIHFHGCVRHDMCDGTEESIQALADYEAANGVLAICPATMTIPEEELFQAMKAAKGHKNGKGADLVGINMEGPFINKEKKGAQKEEDIKLADVELFHKLQEAAGGLIKLVDLAPETEGAMDFINQVKDEVHVSIAHTMADYDTASEAIRRGADHITHLYNAMPPLNHREPGVIGAARDSDCYVELICDGVHIHPSCVRATFEMFTDKRIVLISDSMMATGMEDGQYELGGQPVTVVGNVATLTEGGAIAGSATNLMDCMRTVVKEMHIPF
;
A
#
# COMPACT_ATOMS: atom_id res chain seq x y z
N VAL A 1 20.91 19.96 -18.76
CA VAL A 1 19.82 19.17 -19.37
C VAL A 1 18.88 20.16 -20.04
N GLU A 2 18.64 19.98 -21.34
CA GLU A 2 17.59 20.73 -22.03
C GLU A 2 16.26 20.03 -21.72
N ALA A 3 15.32 20.75 -21.10
CA ALA A 3 14.02 20.25 -20.66
C ALA A 3 12.87 21.13 -21.17
N GLU A 4 13.04 21.76 -22.35
CA GLU A 4 12.02 22.62 -22.93
C GLU A 4 10.73 21.83 -23.20
N GLY A 5 9.60 22.33 -22.68
CA GLY A 5 8.29 21.66 -22.78
C GLY A 5 8.07 20.51 -21.79
N CYS A 6 9.00 20.29 -20.85
CA CYS A 6 8.89 19.29 -19.79
C CYS A 6 8.73 19.93 -18.42
N TYR A 7 8.08 19.21 -17.51
CA TYR A 7 8.17 19.48 -16.08
C TYR A 7 9.38 18.78 -15.49
N VAL A 8 10.11 19.47 -14.62
CA VAL A 8 11.19 18.87 -13.83
C VAL A 8 10.70 18.75 -12.41
N ILE A 9 10.60 17.53 -11.93
CA ILE A 9 10.10 17.18 -10.59
C ILE A 9 11.18 16.46 -9.78
N PRO A 10 11.10 16.46 -8.46
CA PRO A 10 11.85 15.50 -7.63
C PRO A 10 11.54 14.07 -8.06
N GLY A 11 12.44 13.14 -7.79
CA GLY A 11 12.13 11.71 -7.93
C GLY A 11 10.94 11.34 -7.05
N LEU A 12 10.07 10.47 -7.58
CA LEU A 12 8.91 10.00 -6.84
C LEU A 12 9.34 9.05 -5.72
N VAL A 13 8.44 8.89 -4.75
CA VAL A 13 8.56 7.91 -3.66
C VAL A 13 7.31 7.06 -3.68
N ASP A 14 7.44 5.73 -3.86
CA ASP A 14 6.32 4.81 -3.71
C ASP A 14 6.38 4.12 -2.35
N ILE A 15 5.36 4.33 -1.55
CA ILE A 15 5.30 3.79 -0.19
C ILE A 15 4.37 2.58 -0.06
N HIS A 16 3.72 2.18 -1.17
CA HIS A 16 2.83 1.04 -1.17
C HIS A 16 2.75 0.42 -2.56
N PHE A 17 3.48 -0.67 -2.76
CA PHE A 17 3.42 -1.55 -3.93
C PHE A 17 4.00 -2.91 -3.55
N HIS A 18 3.54 -3.99 -4.18
CA HIS A 18 3.97 -5.36 -3.87
C HIS A 18 5.08 -5.83 -4.79
N GLY A 19 4.98 -5.48 -6.09
CA GLY A 19 5.90 -6.03 -7.07
C GLY A 19 5.84 -5.38 -8.44
N CYS A 20 6.75 -5.84 -9.32
CA CYS A 20 6.83 -5.50 -10.73
C CYS A 20 7.72 -6.51 -11.44
N VAL A 21 7.67 -6.58 -12.77
CA VAL A 21 8.54 -7.39 -13.65
C VAL A 21 8.77 -8.83 -13.15
N ARG A 22 7.69 -9.49 -12.69
CA ARG A 22 7.65 -10.85 -12.13
C ARG A 22 8.31 -11.04 -10.78
N HIS A 23 8.67 -9.98 -10.09
CA HIS A 23 9.22 -10.01 -8.75
C HIS A 23 8.23 -9.40 -7.74
N ASP A 24 8.29 -9.89 -6.52
CA ASP A 24 7.44 -9.45 -5.41
C ASP A 24 8.30 -9.26 -4.15
N MET A 25 7.90 -8.33 -3.28
CA MET A 25 8.56 -8.14 -1.98
C MET A 25 8.55 -9.43 -1.16
N CYS A 26 7.48 -10.22 -1.28
CA CYS A 26 7.29 -11.48 -0.57
C CYS A 26 8.08 -12.66 -1.15
N ASP A 27 8.79 -12.50 -2.27
CA ASP A 27 9.73 -13.53 -2.76
C ASP A 27 10.86 -13.78 -1.74
N GLY A 28 11.10 -12.83 -0.84
CA GLY A 28 12.07 -12.96 0.25
C GLY A 28 13.51 -13.09 -0.22
N THR A 29 13.87 -12.48 -1.35
CA THR A 29 15.23 -12.52 -1.92
C THR A 29 15.79 -11.12 -2.19
N GLU A 30 17.10 -10.94 -2.03
CA GLU A 30 17.76 -9.67 -2.38
C GLU A 30 17.69 -9.40 -3.90
N GLU A 31 17.60 -10.44 -4.73
CA GLU A 31 17.45 -10.33 -6.18
C GLU A 31 16.11 -9.68 -6.54
N SER A 32 15.02 -10.13 -5.93
CA SER A 32 13.71 -9.55 -6.16
C SER A 32 13.67 -8.09 -5.73
N ILE A 33 14.18 -7.74 -4.56
CA ILE A 33 14.24 -6.34 -4.10
C ILE A 33 15.07 -5.48 -5.07
N GLN A 34 16.19 -5.99 -5.58
CA GLN A 34 16.99 -5.28 -6.57
C GLN A 34 16.23 -5.09 -7.89
N ALA A 35 15.45 -6.08 -8.34
CA ALA A 35 14.63 -5.97 -9.53
C ALA A 35 13.54 -4.90 -9.36
N LEU A 36 12.88 -4.85 -8.18
CA LEU A 36 11.94 -3.78 -7.83
C LEU A 36 12.64 -2.42 -7.89
N ALA A 37 13.78 -2.27 -7.25
CA ALA A 37 14.54 -1.02 -7.22
C ALA A 37 14.97 -0.56 -8.62
N ASP A 38 15.43 -1.46 -9.48
CA ASP A 38 15.85 -1.15 -10.84
C ASP A 38 14.67 -0.70 -11.71
N TYR A 39 13.52 -1.39 -11.62
CA TYR A 39 12.32 -1.04 -12.37
C TYR A 39 11.74 0.30 -11.93
N GLU A 40 11.60 0.50 -10.63
CA GLU A 40 11.05 1.74 -10.07
C GLU A 40 11.92 2.95 -10.43
N ALA A 41 13.24 2.84 -10.34
CA ALA A 41 14.15 3.91 -10.76
C ALA A 41 14.04 4.22 -12.27
N ALA A 42 13.89 3.20 -13.12
CA ALA A 42 13.68 3.37 -14.56
C ALA A 42 12.39 4.12 -14.88
N ASN A 43 11.40 4.07 -13.98
CA ASN A 43 10.11 4.77 -14.07
C ASN A 43 10.05 6.08 -13.24
N GLY A 44 11.21 6.56 -12.74
CA GLY A 44 11.31 7.87 -12.06
C GLY A 44 10.98 7.85 -10.56
N VAL A 45 10.83 6.67 -9.98
CA VAL A 45 10.70 6.47 -8.53
C VAL A 45 12.09 6.26 -7.95
N LEU A 46 12.55 7.13 -7.08
CA LEU A 46 13.92 7.10 -6.56
C LEU A 46 14.03 6.56 -5.13
N ALA A 47 12.91 6.41 -4.44
CA ALA A 47 12.86 5.77 -3.13
C ALA A 47 11.61 4.88 -3.05
N ILE A 48 11.77 3.71 -2.43
CA ILE A 48 10.72 2.69 -2.35
C ILE A 48 10.52 2.20 -0.92
N CYS A 49 9.26 1.95 -0.61
CA CYS A 49 8.81 1.28 0.61
C CYS A 49 7.82 0.17 0.21
N PRO A 50 8.31 -0.96 -0.33
CA PRO A 50 7.46 -2.03 -0.82
C PRO A 50 6.62 -2.63 0.30
N ALA A 51 5.40 -3.07 -0.06
CA ALA A 51 4.45 -3.68 0.86
C ALA A 51 4.59 -5.20 0.88
N THR A 52 4.44 -5.77 2.08
CA THR A 52 4.26 -7.22 2.21
C THR A 52 2.80 -7.60 1.97
N MET A 53 2.53 -8.90 1.90
CA MET A 53 1.19 -9.47 1.90
C MET A 53 0.95 -10.23 3.20
N THR A 54 -0.31 -10.59 3.47
CA THR A 54 -0.66 -11.58 4.48
C THR A 54 -0.26 -12.97 3.99
N ILE A 55 0.88 -13.44 4.45
CA ILE A 55 1.54 -14.70 4.07
C ILE A 55 2.01 -15.44 5.33
N PRO A 56 2.42 -16.72 5.24
CA PRO A 56 2.97 -17.45 6.36
C PRO A 56 4.10 -16.69 7.08
N GLU A 57 4.12 -16.77 8.39
CA GLU A 57 5.06 -16.03 9.23
C GLU A 57 6.53 -16.28 8.85
N GLU A 58 6.87 -17.51 8.49
CA GLU A 58 8.24 -17.87 8.05
C GLU A 58 8.64 -17.11 6.78
N GLU A 59 7.71 -16.97 5.83
CA GLU A 59 7.92 -16.23 4.59
C GLU A 59 8.04 -14.72 4.86
N LEU A 60 7.22 -14.16 5.77
CA LEU A 60 7.38 -12.78 6.24
C LEU A 60 8.78 -12.53 6.81
N PHE A 61 9.27 -13.42 7.67
CA PHE A 61 10.63 -13.31 8.21
C PHE A 61 11.71 -13.38 7.12
N GLN A 62 11.51 -14.18 6.07
CA GLN A 62 12.43 -14.23 4.94
C GLN A 62 12.44 -12.91 4.17
N ALA A 63 11.26 -12.33 3.87
CA ALA A 63 11.13 -11.05 3.20
C ALA A 63 11.83 -9.92 4.01
N MET A 64 11.61 -9.88 5.33
CA MET A 64 12.26 -8.91 6.21
C MET A 64 13.80 -9.04 6.20
N LYS A 65 14.32 -10.26 6.24
CA LYS A 65 15.76 -10.51 6.20
C LYS A 65 16.38 -10.14 4.86
N ALA A 66 15.69 -10.43 3.75
CA ALA A 66 16.11 -10.03 2.41
C ALA A 66 16.22 -8.51 2.30
N ALA A 67 15.22 -7.78 2.78
CA ALA A 67 15.23 -6.31 2.82
C ALA A 67 16.42 -5.77 3.63
N LYS A 68 16.66 -6.33 4.81
CA LYS A 68 17.83 -5.96 5.65
C LYS A 68 19.16 -6.22 4.94
N GLY A 69 19.24 -7.27 4.13
CA GLY A 69 20.44 -7.64 3.37
C GLY A 69 20.70 -6.75 2.16
N HIS A 70 19.64 -6.15 1.60
CA HIS A 70 19.72 -5.30 0.42
C HIS A 70 20.59 -4.05 0.67
N LYS A 71 21.32 -3.65 -0.37
CA LYS A 71 22.21 -2.48 -0.31
C LYS A 71 21.82 -1.47 -1.38
N ASN A 72 21.40 -0.30 -0.92
CA ASN A 72 21.16 0.83 -1.78
C ASN A 72 22.40 1.26 -2.57
N GLY A 73 22.20 1.96 -3.69
CA GLY A 73 23.29 2.50 -4.52
C GLY A 73 23.16 2.13 -5.99
N LYS A 74 22.19 1.27 -6.35
CA LYS A 74 21.76 1.00 -7.71
C LYS A 74 20.25 0.86 -7.73
N GLY A 75 19.57 1.54 -8.65
CA GLY A 75 18.11 1.60 -8.68
C GLY A 75 17.54 2.62 -7.70
N ALA A 76 16.29 2.45 -7.31
CA ALA A 76 15.65 3.23 -6.25
C ALA A 76 16.17 2.80 -4.88
N ASP A 77 16.29 3.73 -3.95
CA ASP A 77 16.71 3.41 -2.59
C ASP A 77 15.56 2.75 -1.81
N LEU A 78 15.80 1.58 -1.24
CA LEU A 78 14.92 0.96 -0.25
C LEU A 78 15.00 1.76 1.05
N VAL A 79 13.97 2.53 1.35
CA VAL A 79 13.93 3.42 2.53
C VAL A 79 13.04 2.89 3.64
N GLY A 80 12.21 1.91 3.35
CA GLY A 80 11.33 1.29 4.32
C GLY A 80 10.62 0.06 3.76
N ILE A 81 9.76 -0.50 4.60
CA ILE A 81 8.80 -1.56 4.28
C ILE A 81 7.45 -1.10 4.79
N ASN A 82 6.40 -1.29 4.00
CA ASN A 82 5.02 -1.23 4.44
C ASN A 82 4.58 -2.66 4.81
N MET A 83 4.28 -2.90 6.07
CA MET A 83 3.79 -4.20 6.53
C MET A 83 2.27 -4.26 6.36
N GLU A 84 1.81 -4.63 5.15
CA GLU A 84 0.40 -4.80 4.86
C GLU A 84 -0.08 -6.18 5.30
N GLY A 85 -0.87 -6.19 6.37
CA GLY A 85 -1.20 -7.41 7.09
C GLY A 85 -0.03 -7.93 7.96
N PRO A 86 -0.23 -9.00 8.68
CA PRO A 86 -1.42 -9.86 8.73
C PRO A 86 -2.55 -9.37 9.67
N PHE A 87 -2.48 -8.18 10.24
CA PHE A 87 -3.37 -7.68 11.29
C PHE A 87 -4.67 -7.05 10.74
N ILE A 88 -5.28 -7.69 9.76
CA ILE A 88 -6.41 -7.20 8.98
C ILE A 88 -7.72 -7.94 9.30
N ASN A 89 -8.85 -7.40 8.82
CA ASN A 89 -10.15 -8.05 8.97
C ASN A 89 -10.44 -8.96 7.78
N LYS A 90 -10.79 -10.22 8.05
CA LYS A 90 -11.10 -11.23 7.03
C LYS A 90 -12.29 -10.86 6.12
N GLU A 91 -13.26 -10.08 6.61
CA GLU A 91 -14.39 -9.63 5.80
C GLU A 91 -14.00 -8.59 4.74
N LYS A 92 -12.83 -7.98 4.90
CA LYS A 92 -12.23 -6.99 3.99
C LYS A 92 -10.86 -7.41 3.48
N LYS A 93 -10.57 -8.69 3.49
CA LYS A 93 -9.26 -9.24 3.12
C LYS A 93 -8.83 -8.91 1.67
N GLY A 94 -9.77 -8.60 0.75
CA GLY A 94 -9.42 -8.38 -0.65
C GLY A 94 -8.68 -9.58 -1.25
N ALA A 95 -7.47 -9.33 -1.78
CA ALA A 95 -6.57 -10.34 -2.30
C ALA A 95 -5.66 -11.00 -1.24
N GLN A 96 -5.85 -10.70 0.05
CA GLN A 96 -5.07 -11.31 1.13
C GLN A 96 -5.56 -12.74 1.44
N LYS A 97 -4.67 -13.63 1.91
CA LYS A 97 -5.03 -15.00 2.31
C LYS A 97 -5.67 -15.02 3.68
N GLU A 98 -6.89 -15.56 3.77
CA GLU A 98 -7.66 -15.59 5.02
C GLU A 98 -6.98 -16.45 6.10
N GLU A 99 -6.34 -17.54 5.73
CA GLU A 99 -5.71 -18.49 6.64
C GLU A 99 -4.50 -17.93 7.39
N ASP A 100 -3.85 -16.91 6.83
CA ASP A 100 -2.67 -16.26 7.40
C ASP A 100 -3.00 -14.97 8.16
N ILE A 101 -4.28 -14.55 8.19
CA ILE A 101 -4.73 -13.39 8.97
C ILE A 101 -4.55 -13.65 10.46
N LYS A 102 -3.99 -12.67 11.17
CA LYS A 102 -3.72 -12.73 12.60
C LYS A 102 -4.36 -11.53 13.33
N LEU A 103 -4.58 -11.70 14.61
CA LEU A 103 -4.85 -10.57 15.50
C LEU A 103 -3.59 -9.75 15.70
N ALA A 104 -3.75 -8.46 16.02
CA ALA A 104 -2.64 -7.56 16.27
C ALA A 104 -1.76 -8.07 17.41
N ASP A 105 -0.47 -8.26 17.13
CA ASP A 105 0.52 -8.84 18.03
C ASP A 105 1.80 -8.00 18.03
N VAL A 106 2.03 -7.28 19.13
CA VAL A 106 3.18 -6.40 19.31
C VAL A 106 4.49 -7.18 19.37
N GLU A 107 4.47 -8.40 19.93
CA GLU A 107 5.68 -9.23 20.02
C GLU A 107 6.09 -9.72 18.63
N LEU A 108 5.13 -10.15 17.81
CA LEU A 108 5.39 -10.52 16.42
C LEU A 108 5.92 -9.33 15.62
N PHE A 109 5.28 -8.15 15.75
CA PHE A 109 5.74 -6.93 15.09
C PHE A 109 7.19 -6.62 15.44
N HIS A 110 7.56 -6.61 16.73
CA HIS A 110 8.93 -6.32 17.13
C HIS A 110 9.94 -7.34 16.60
N LYS A 111 9.59 -8.63 16.56
CA LYS A 111 10.44 -9.67 15.96
C LYS A 111 10.65 -9.42 14.45
N LEU A 112 9.59 -9.04 13.72
CA LEU A 112 9.68 -8.70 12.31
C LEU A 112 10.50 -7.41 12.10
N GLN A 113 10.31 -6.39 12.92
CA GLN A 113 11.07 -5.15 12.89
C GLN A 113 12.57 -5.38 13.14
N GLU A 114 12.92 -6.27 14.08
CA GLU A 114 14.32 -6.68 14.30
C GLU A 114 14.90 -7.44 13.10
N ALA A 115 14.11 -8.36 12.54
CA ALA A 115 14.50 -9.10 11.33
C ALA A 115 14.71 -8.19 10.13
N ALA A 116 13.88 -7.15 9.99
CA ALA A 116 14.00 -6.10 8.98
C ALA A 116 15.12 -5.09 9.25
N GLY A 117 15.76 -5.13 10.44
CA GLY A 117 16.78 -4.15 10.81
C GLY A 117 16.24 -2.72 10.99
N GLY A 118 14.98 -2.57 11.39
CA GLY A 118 14.32 -1.27 11.60
C GLY A 118 13.73 -0.66 10.33
N LEU A 119 13.58 -1.43 9.25
CA LEU A 119 13.05 -0.94 7.96
C LEU A 119 11.52 -0.87 7.90
N ILE A 120 10.76 -1.53 8.79
CA ILE A 120 9.29 -1.36 8.79
C ILE A 120 8.98 0.10 9.18
N LYS A 121 8.35 0.84 8.27
CA LYS A 121 7.98 2.25 8.45
C LYS A 121 6.49 2.47 8.57
N LEU A 122 5.70 1.58 7.96
CA LEU A 122 4.25 1.54 8.08
C LEU A 122 3.83 0.14 8.53
N VAL A 123 2.78 0.07 9.33
CA VAL A 123 2.07 -1.17 9.65
C VAL A 123 0.58 -0.97 9.46
N ASP A 124 0.00 -1.83 8.66
CA ASP A 124 -1.40 -1.78 8.29
C ASP A 124 -2.23 -2.69 9.20
N LEU A 125 -3.32 -2.17 9.74
CA LEU A 125 -4.20 -2.96 10.60
C LEU A 125 -5.67 -2.54 10.52
N ALA A 126 -6.55 -3.48 10.88
CA ALA A 126 -7.97 -3.27 11.09
C ALA A 126 -8.25 -2.94 12.56
N PRO A 127 -8.59 -1.69 12.90
CA PRO A 127 -8.65 -1.23 14.30
C PRO A 127 -9.80 -1.83 15.12
N GLU A 128 -10.81 -2.42 14.47
CA GLU A 128 -11.94 -3.09 15.12
C GLU A 128 -11.60 -4.49 15.61
N THR A 129 -10.45 -5.04 15.20
CA THR A 129 -10.05 -6.39 15.63
C THR A 129 -9.53 -6.39 17.07
N GLU A 130 -9.65 -7.54 17.73
CA GLU A 130 -9.19 -7.70 19.11
C GLU A 130 -7.70 -7.37 19.25
N GLY A 131 -7.35 -6.56 20.23
CA GLY A 131 -5.97 -6.15 20.52
C GLY A 131 -5.46 -5.00 19.66
N ALA A 132 -6.11 -4.62 18.55
CA ALA A 132 -5.62 -3.61 17.64
C ALA A 132 -5.44 -2.23 18.29
N MET A 133 -6.38 -1.81 19.13
CA MET A 133 -6.29 -0.53 19.83
C MET A 133 -5.13 -0.45 20.81
N ASP A 134 -4.79 -1.56 21.46
CA ASP A 134 -3.65 -1.64 22.37
C ASP A 134 -2.34 -1.73 21.60
N PHE A 135 -2.34 -2.40 20.44
CA PHE A 135 -1.21 -2.40 19.51
C PHE A 135 -0.86 -0.97 19.07
N ILE A 136 -1.85 -0.18 18.60
CA ILE A 136 -1.63 1.23 18.20
C ILE A 136 -0.96 2.01 19.31
N ASN A 137 -1.47 1.93 20.55
CA ASN A 137 -0.91 2.65 21.70
C ASN A 137 0.57 2.31 21.95
N GLN A 138 0.97 1.06 21.68
CA GLN A 138 2.32 0.58 21.99
C GLN A 138 3.34 0.92 20.90
N VAL A 139 2.93 0.96 19.61
CA VAL A 139 3.89 1.09 18.49
C VAL A 139 3.89 2.46 17.82
N LYS A 140 2.95 3.34 18.11
CA LYS A 140 2.76 4.65 17.45
C LYS A 140 3.97 5.58 17.43
N ASP A 141 4.87 5.43 18.40
CA ASP A 141 6.09 6.24 18.49
C ASP A 141 7.28 5.58 17.77
N GLU A 142 7.09 4.38 17.22
CA GLU A 142 8.10 3.58 16.52
C GLU A 142 7.86 3.49 15.02
N VAL A 143 6.59 3.48 14.60
CA VAL A 143 6.16 3.24 13.23
C VAL A 143 4.87 3.99 12.93
N HIS A 144 4.64 4.37 11.68
CA HIS A 144 3.33 4.87 11.25
C HIS A 144 2.32 3.72 11.26
N VAL A 145 1.16 3.97 11.86
CA VAL A 145 0.08 2.99 11.91
C VAL A 145 -1.00 3.40 10.93
N SER A 146 -1.27 2.54 9.96
CA SER A 146 -2.26 2.78 8.92
C SER A 146 -3.51 1.93 9.15
N ILE A 147 -4.69 2.54 8.97
CA ILE A 147 -5.96 1.83 8.99
C ILE A 147 -6.18 1.21 7.61
N ALA A 148 -6.30 -0.12 7.57
CA ALA A 148 -6.35 -0.90 6.34
C ALA A 148 -7.27 -2.12 6.47
N HIS A 149 -7.82 -2.60 5.34
CA HIS A 149 -8.58 -3.86 5.27
C HIS A 149 -9.54 -4.05 6.44
N THR A 150 -10.46 -3.12 6.62
CA THR A 150 -11.20 -2.91 7.86
C THR A 150 -12.71 -2.83 7.63
N MET A 151 -13.48 -3.24 8.63
CA MET A 151 -14.91 -3.00 8.76
C MET A 151 -15.22 -1.86 9.75
N ALA A 152 -14.21 -1.09 10.17
CA ALA A 152 -14.37 -0.04 11.16
C ALA A 152 -15.43 0.99 10.71
N ASP A 153 -16.31 1.32 11.64
CA ASP A 153 -17.20 2.46 11.54
C ASP A 153 -16.45 3.77 11.85
N TYR A 154 -17.17 4.88 11.79
CA TYR A 154 -16.62 6.22 12.05
C TYR A 154 -16.04 6.35 13.47
N ASP A 155 -16.74 5.83 14.48
CA ASP A 155 -16.34 5.98 15.88
C ASP A 155 -15.09 5.14 16.17
N THR A 156 -15.03 3.91 15.66
CA THR A 156 -13.88 3.02 15.79
C THR A 156 -12.65 3.58 15.08
N ALA A 157 -12.80 4.07 13.85
CA ALA A 157 -11.70 4.69 13.11
C ALA A 157 -11.22 5.97 13.81
N SER A 158 -12.14 6.82 14.29
CA SER A 158 -11.78 8.03 15.05
C SER A 158 -11.05 7.72 16.36
N GLU A 159 -11.42 6.61 17.04
CA GLU A 159 -10.70 6.17 18.24
C GLU A 159 -9.29 5.69 17.90
N ALA A 160 -9.12 4.92 16.82
CA ALA A 160 -7.81 4.49 16.36
C ALA A 160 -6.89 5.67 16.05
N ILE A 161 -7.41 6.69 15.37
CA ILE A 161 -6.69 7.92 15.05
C ILE A 161 -6.31 8.68 16.34
N ARG A 162 -7.22 8.82 17.30
CA ARG A 162 -6.91 9.46 18.58
C ARG A 162 -5.84 8.71 19.37
N ARG A 163 -5.72 7.41 19.17
CA ARG A 163 -4.68 6.57 19.81
C ARG A 163 -3.33 6.66 19.13
N GLY A 164 -3.29 7.10 17.87
CA GLY A 164 -2.03 7.34 17.17
C GLY A 164 -1.93 6.74 15.78
N ALA A 165 -3.01 6.16 15.22
CA ALA A 165 -3.05 5.88 13.79
C ALA A 165 -3.07 7.20 13.03
N ASP A 166 -2.17 7.37 12.07
CA ASP A 166 -1.94 8.62 11.35
C ASP A 166 -2.01 8.48 9.83
N HIS A 167 -2.36 7.30 9.35
CA HIS A 167 -2.38 6.94 7.94
C HIS A 167 -3.59 6.09 7.58
N ILE A 168 -4.05 6.16 6.32
CA ILE A 168 -5.12 5.32 5.77
C ILE A 168 -4.63 4.70 4.46
N THR A 169 -4.56 3.40 4.43
CA THR A 169 -4.11 2.61 3.30
C THR A 169 -5.15 2.60 2.19
N HIS A 170 -4.73 2.77 0.93
CA HIS A 170 -5.51 2.71 -0.31
C HIS A 170 -6.99 3.10 -0.14
N LEU A 171 -7.23 4.35 0.27
CA LEU A 171 -8.55 4.90 0.61
C LEU A 171 -9.65 4.44 -0.37
N TYR A 172 -10.81 4.04 0.13
CA TYR A 172 -11.97 3.41 -0.52
C TYR A 172 -11.84 1.90 -0.71
N ASN A 173 -10.65 1.36 -0.87
CA ASN A 173 -10.44 -0.06 -1.15
C ASN A 173 -10.39 -0.85 0.16
N ALA A 174 -11.00 -2.03 0.16
CA ALA A 174 -11.08 -2.93 1.31
C ALA A 174 -11.58 -2.27 2.62
N MET A 175 -12.54 -1.32 2.53
CA MET A 175 -13.19 -0.67 3.67
C MET A 175 -14.67 -0.39 3.37
N PRO A 176 -15.49 -0.02 4.37
CA PRO A 176 -16.87 0.43 4.14
C PRO A 176 -16.90 1.70 3.29
N PRO A 177 -17.88 1.85 2.38
CA PRO A 177 -18.00 3.04 1.54
C PRO A 177 -18.42 4.27 2.36
N LEU A 178 -18.07 5.47 1.88
CA LEU A 178 -18.57 6.73 2.44
C LEU A 178 -20.08 6.84 2.27
N ASN A 179 -20.82 6.71 3.35
CA ASN A 179 -22.28 6.89 3.39
C ASN A 179 -22.60 8.15 4.22
N HIS A 180 -23.59 8.93 3.79
CA HIS A 180 -23.94 10.20 4.43
C HIS A 180 -24.45 10.10 5.88
N ARG A 181 -24.79 8.91 6.37
CA ARG A 181 -25.16 8.63 7.78
C ARG A 181 -24.17 7.71 8.49
N GLU A 182 -23.34 7.03 7.74
CA GLU A 182 -22.29 6.11 8.22
C GLU A 182 -21.01 6.38 7.43
N PRO A 183 -20.27 7.46 7.73
CA PRO A 183 -19.17 7.91 6.90
C PRO A 183 -17.92 7.04 7.03
N GLY A 184 -17.88 6.13 7.99
CA GLY A 184 -16.81 5.13 8.17
C GLY A 184 -15.42 5.74 8.31
N VAL A 185 -14.42 4.98 7.89
CA VAL A 185 -13.01 5.38 7.91
C VAL A 185 -12.77 6.67 7.12
N ILE A 186 -13.43 6.83 5.96
CA ILE A 186 -13.25 7.99 5.09
C ILE A 186 -13.68 9.28 5.80
N GLY A 187 -14.80 9.24 6.53
CA GLY A 187 -15.26 10.36 7.34
C GLY A 187 -14.35 10.69 8.50
N ALA A 188 -13.89 9.67 9.24
CA ALA A 188 -12.95 9.82 10.34
C ALA A 188 -11.60 10.43 9.86
N ALA A 189 -11.07 9.94 8.74
CA ALA A 189 -9.87 10.50 8.12
C ALA A 189 -10.06 11.96 7.70
N ARG A 190 -11.25 12.31 7.14
CA ARG A 190 -11.56 13.70 6.73
C ARG A 190 -11.53 14.65 7.93
N ASP A 191 -12.03 14.23 9.06
CA ASP A 191 -12.14 15.03 10.29
C ASP A 191 -10.86 15.00 11.15
N SER A 192 -9.77 14.45 10.63
CA SER A 192 -8.45 14.32 11.26
C SER A 192 -7.34 14.92 10.39
N ASP A 193 -6.10 14.77 10.84
CA ASP A 193 -4.89 15.15 10.11
C ASP A 193 -4.19 13.95 9.42
N CYS A 194 -4.83 12.78 9.36
CA CYS A 194 -4.28 11.59 8.73
C CYS A 194 -3.92 11.81 7.26
N TYR A 195 -2.83 11.18 6.83
CA TYR A 195 -2.53 10.99 5.42
C TYR A 195 -3.41 9.88 4.84
N VAL A 196 -3.73 9.99 3.56
CA VAL A 196 -4.55 9.00 2.84
C VAL A 196 -3.87 8.60 1.55
N GLU A 197 -3.75 7.31 1.31
CA GLU A 197 -3.22 6.78 0.06
C GLU A 197 -4.29 6.71 -1.02
N LEU A 198 -3.93 7.00 -2.26
CA LEU A 198 -4.80 6.85 -3.43
C LEU A 198 -4.11 6.06 -4.55
N ILE A 199 -4.78 5.02 -5.00
CA ILE A 199 -4.45 4.31 -6.24
C ILE A 199 -5.13 5.04 -7.40
N CYS A 200 -4.37 5.73 -8.21
CA CYS A 200 -4.90 6.57 -9.29
C CYS A 200 -4.62 5.99 -10.68
N ASP A 201 -4.78 4.69 -10.83
CA ASP A 201 -4.54 3.93 -12.06
C ASP A 201 -5.70 4.01 -13.09
N GLY A 202 -6.82 4.65 -12.72
CA GLY A 202 -8.05 4.72 -13.54
C GLY A 202 -8.94 3.49 -13.43
N VAL A 203 -8.57 2.49 -12.63
CA VAL A 203 -9.31 1.24 -12.39
C VAL A 203 -9.94 1.22 -11.00
N HIS A 204 -9.12 1.43 -9.96
CA HIS A 204 -9.53 1.31 -8.55
C HIS A 204 -10.53 2.38 -8.13
N ILE A 205 -10.35 3.61 -8.59
CA ILE A 205 -11.15 4.75 -8.13
C ILE A 205 -11.66 5.54 -9.35
N HIS A 206 -12.98 5.77 -9.38
CA HIS A 206 -13.57 6.58 -10.44
C HIS A 206 -13.00 8.02 -10.41
N PRO A 207 -12.67 8.64 -11.56
CA PRO A 207 -12.05 9.97 -11.61
C PRO A 207 -12.81 11.06 -10.85
N SER A 208 -14.15 10.98 -10.79
CA SER A 208 -14.98 11.91 -10.01
C SER A 208 -14.71 11.78 -8.50
N CYS A 209 -14.50 10.55 -8.01
CA CYS A 209 -14.18 10.30 -6.60
C CYS A 209 -12.78 10.81 -6.27
N VAL A 210 -11.80 10.63 -7.18
CA VAL A 210 -10.45 11.19 -7.00
C VAL A 210 -10.52 12.71 -6.87
N ARG A 211 -11.24 13.41 -7.77
CA ARG A 211 -11.40 14.87 -7.66
C ARG A 211 -12.04 15.31 -6.34
N ALA A 212 -13.10 14.63 -5.92
CA ALA A 212 -13.74 14.91 -4.62
C ALA A 212 -12.78 14.67 -3.45
N THR A 213 -11.92 13.66 -3.55
CA THR A 213 -10.91 13.37 -2.51
C THR A 213 -9.89 14.50 -2.41
N PHE A 214 -9.42 15.04 -3.54
CA PHE A 214 -8.52 16.20 -3.53
C PHE A 214 -9.18 17.44 -2.91
N GLU A 215 -10.50 17.63 -3.08
CA GLU A 215 -11.22 18.70 -2.39
C GLU A 215 -11.37 18.44 -0.88
N MET A 216 -11.56 17.19 -0.47
CA MET A 216 -11.71 16.81 0.94
C MET A 216 -10.38 16.87 1.72
N PHE A 217 -9.28 16.37 1.13
CA PHE A 217 -8.01 16.16 1.85
C PHE A 217 -6.92 17.14 1.43
N THR A 218 -7.08 17.83 0.29
CA THR A 218 -6.07 18.65 -0.37
C THR A 218 -4.84 17.84 -0.81
N ASP A 219 -3.96 18.46 -1.56
CA ASP A 219 -2.66 17.89 -1.96
C ASP A 219 -1.70 17.60 -0.80
N LYS A 220 -1.97 18.18 0.39
CA LYS A 220 -1.09 18.08 1.55
C LYS A 220 -1.21 16.77 2.32
N ARG A 221 -2.34 16.08 2.19
CA ARG A 221 -2.63 14.85 2.93
C ARG A 221 -2.86 13.64 2.04
N ILE A 222 -2.76 13.80 0.72
CA ILE A 222 -2.88 12.71 -0.25
C ILE A 222 -1.50 12.19 -0.61
N VAL A 223 -1.32 10.89 -0.54
CA VAL A 223 -0.15 10.16 -1.02
C VAL A 223 -0.59 9.31 -2.20
N LEU A 224 -0.06 9.57 -3.39
CA LEU A 224 -0.26 8.67 -4.51
C LEU A 224 0.60 7.43 -4.31
N ILE A 225 -0.02 6.27 -4.50
CA ILE A 225 0.62 4.97 -4.46
C ILE A 225 0.31 4.22 -5.75
N SER A 226 1.14 3.27 -6.12
CA SER A 226 0.83 2.41 -7.28
C SER A 226 0.00 1.19 -6.89
N ASP A 227 0.21 0.65 -5.72
CA ASP A 227 -0.30 -0.67 -5.33
C ASP A 227 0.00 -1.73 -6.40
N SER A 228 1.14 -1.56 -7.09
CA SER A 228 1.53 -2.40 -8.21
C SER A 228 1.88 -3.82 -7.76
N MET A 229 1.60 -4.79 -8.62
CA MET A 229 1.91 -6.20 -8.37
C MET A 229 2.86 -6.73 -9.46
N MET A 230 3.34 -7.97 -9.30
CA MET A 230 4.39 -8.55 -10.15
C MET A 230 4.12 -8.51 -11.67
N ALA A 231 2.87 -8.29 -12.10
CA ALA A 231 2.56 -8.12 -13.53
C ALA A 231 2.87 -6.72 -14.07
N THR A 232 3.14 -5.74 -13.20
CA THR A 232 3.47 -4.38 -13.63
C THR A 232 4.74 -4.39 -14.48
N GLY A 233 4.66 -3.78 -15.67
CA GLY A 233 5.73 -3.84 -16.67
C GLY A 233 5.75 -5.11 -17.53
N MET A 234 4.75 -5.98 -17.40
CA MET A 234 4.62 -7.22 -18.16
C MET A 234 3.43 -7.16 -19.14
N GLU A 235 3.30 -8.18 -19.99
CA GLU A 235 2.17 -8.36 -20.90
C GLU A 235 0.96 -8.97 -20.17
N ASP A 236 -0.22 -8.93 -20.82
CA ASP A 236 -1.42 -9.64 -20.36
C ASP A 236 -1.12 -11.12 -20.10
N GLY A 237 -1.67 -11.66 -19.01
CA GLY A 237 -1.38 -13.05 -18.66
C GLY A 237 -1.83 -13.48 -17.27
N GLN A 238 -1.27 -14.62 -16.85
CA GLN A 238 -1.47 -15.18 -15.53
C GLN A 238 -0.27 -14.87 -14.64
N TYR A 239 -0.55 -14.38 -13.46
CA TYR A 239 0.42 -13.97 -12.44
C TYR A 239 -0.04 -14.43 -11.07
N GLU A 240 0.61 -13.95 -10.03
CA GLU A 240 0.31 -14.28 -8.65
C GLU A 240 0.42 -13.03 -7.77
N LEU A 241 -0.36 -12.97 -6.70
CA LEU A 241 -0.24 -12.00 -5.63
C LEU A 241 -0.48 -12.68 -4.28
N GLY A 242 0.51 -12.66 -3.40
CA GLY A 242 0.44 -13.32 -2.10
C GLY A 242 0.10 -14.82 -2.21
N GLY A 243 0.59 -15.52 -3.25
CA GLY A 243 0.31 -16.93 -3.52
C GLY A 243 -1.09 -17.22 -4.06
N GLN A 244 -1.83 -16.19 -4.51
CA GLN A 244 -3.14 -16.35 -5.15
C GLN A 244 -3.05 -16.04 -6.66
N PRO A 245 -3.65 -16.87 -7.54
CA PRO A 245 -3.58 -16.67 -8.98
C PRO A 245 -4.36 -15.42 -9.40
N VAL A 246 -3.71 -14.60 -10.22
CA VAL A 246 -4.24 -13.33 -10.77
C VAL A 246 -4.22 -13.36 -12.29
N THR A 247 -5.31 -12.90 -12.90
CA THR A 247 -5.41 -12.68 -14.33
C THR A 247 -5.27 -11.20 -14.62
N VAL A 248 -4.38 -10.83 -15.54
CA VAL A 248 -4.17 -9.44 -15.97
C VAL A 248 -4.59 -9.28 -17.43
N VAL A 249 -5.43 -8.27 -17.67
CA VAL A 249 -5.86 -7.85 -19.01
C VAL A 249 -5.80 -6.31 -19.07
N GLY A 250 -4.93 -5.78 -19.91
CA GLY A 250 -4.62 -4.36 -19.95
C GLY A 250 -4.01 -3.92 -18.62
N ASN A 251 -4.62 -2.94 -17.94
CA ASN A 251 -4.21 -2.50 -16.62
C ASN A 251 -5.09 -3.03 -15.47
N VAL A 252 -5.93 -4.04 -15.75
CA VAL A 252 -6.84 -4.63 -14.75
C VAL A 252 -6.28 -5.96 -14.28
N ALA A 253 -5.91 -6.05 -13.02
CA ALA A 253 -5.50 -7.27 -12.34
C ALA A 253 -6.66 -7.77 -11.45
N THR A 254 -7.05 -9.04 -11.62
CA THR A 254 -8.14 -9.64 -10.84
C THR A 254 -7.76 -11.02 -10.34
N LEU A 255 -8.20 -11.36 -9.13
CA LEU A 255 -8.13 -12.74 -8.67
C LEU A 255 -8.83 -13.66 -9.68
N THR A 256 -8.18 -14.74 -10.08
CA THR A 256 -8.73 -15.71 -11.03
C THR A 256 -10.00 -16.36 -10.47
N GLU A 257 -10.05 -16.54 -9.16
CA GLU A 257 -11.25 -16.99 -8.43
C GLU A 257 -11.91 -15.80 -7.74
N GLY A 258 -13.21 -15.62 -7.95
CA GLY A 258 -14.00 -14.54 -7.32
C GLY A 258 -13.94 -13.18 -8.02
N GLY A 259 -12.96 -12.91 -8.89
CA GLY A 259 -12.91 -11.72 -9.76
C GLY A 259 -12.67 -10.40 -9.03
N ALA A 260 -12.25 -10.41 -7.77
CA ALA A 260 -11.89 -9.19 -7.04
C ALA A 260 -10.63 -8.54 -7.65
N ILE A 261 -10.55 -7.22 -7.65
CA ILE A 261 -9.32 -6.50 -8.03
C ILE A 261 -8.20 -6.92 -7.06
N ALA A 262 -7.01 -7.14 -7.59
CA ALA A 262 -5.88 -7.71 -6.88
C ALA A 262 -4.60 -6.93 -7.18
N GLY A 263 -4.39 -5.83 -6.47
CA GLY A 263 -3.35 -4.87 -6.77
C GLY A 263 -3.52 -4.19 -8.13
N SER A 264 -2.56 -3.43 -8.55
CA SER A 264 -2.53 -2.69 -9.81
C SER A 264 -1.49 -3.27 -10.77
N ALA A 265 -1.73 -3.10 -12.07
CA ALA A 265 -0.72 -3.35 -13.11
C ALA A 265 -0.07 -2.04 -13.62
N THR A 266 -0.17 -0.95 -12.84
CA THR A 266 0.25 0.41 -13.21
C THR A 266 1.33 0.92 -12.25
N ASN A 267 2.44 1.44 -12.78
CA ASN A 267 3.48 2.05 -11.94
C ASN A 267 3.09 3.46 -11.43
N LEU A 268 3.77 3.97 -10.42
CA LEU A 268 3.45 5.24 -9.78
C LEU A 268 3.53 6.44 -10.74
N MET A 269 4.48 6.47 -11.67
CA MET A 269 4.60 7.56 -12.64
C MET A 269 3.38 7.61 -13.56
N ASP A 270 2.83 6.47 -13.96
CA ASP A 270 1.63 6.41 -14.78
C ASP A 270 0.37 6.72 -13.97
N CYS A 271 0.30 6.35 -12.68
CA CYS A 271 -0.73 6.84 -11.76
C CYS A 271 -0.72 8.39 -11.69
N MET A 272 0.45 9.00 -11.51
CA MET A 272 0.57 10.47 -11.51
C MET A 272 0.14 11.08 -12.85
N ARG A 273 0.53 10.49 -13.99
CA ARG A 273 0.10 10.95 -15.32
C ARG A 273 -1.42 10.88 -15.49
N THR A 274 -2.04 9.80 -15.02
CA THR A 274 -3.50 9.61 -15.05
C THR A 274 -4.21 10.68 -14.21
N VAL A 275 -3.72 10.98 -13.01
CA VAL A 275 -4.25 12.06 -12.17
C VAL A 275 -4.28 13.41 -12.90
N VAL A 276 -3.18 13.77 -13.56
CA VAL A 276 -3.05 15.07 -14.23
C VAL A 276 -3.81 15.11 -15.55
N LYS A 277 -3.63 14.10 -16.41
CA LYS A 277 -4.13 14.14 -17.80
C LYS A 277 -5.58 13.71 -17.93
N GLU A 278 -6.00 12.69 -17.17
CA GLU A 278 -7.32 12.06 -17.33
C GLU A 278 -8.28 12.48 -16.23
N MET A 279 -7.78 12.64 -15.00
CA MET A 279 -8.62 13.09 -13.87
C MET A 279 -8.65 14.61 -13.72
N HIS A 280 -7.80 15.33 -14.47
CA HIS A 280 -7.75 16.81 -14.52
C HIS A 280 -7.45 17.48 -13.18
N ILE A 281 -6.65 16.84 -12.34
CA ILE A 281 -6.08 17.48 -11.15
C ILE A 281 -4.92 18.38 -11.62
N PRO A 282 -4.86 19.65 -11.21
CA PRO A 282 -3.76 20.53 -11.56
C PRO A 282 -2.40 19.97 -11.11
N PHE A 283 -1.40 20.21 -11.97
CA PHE A 283 -0.01 19.82 -11.66
C PHE A 283 0.61 20.76 -10.63
#